data_4a54301635b89f9e7b3174247030dc91
#
_entry.id   4a54301635b89f9e7b3174247030dc91
#
_cell.length_a   1.000
_cell.length_b   1.000
_cell.length_c   1.000
_cell.angle_alpha   90.00
_cell.angle_beta   90.00
_cell.angle_gamma   90.00
#
_symmetry.space_group_name_H-M   'P 1'
#
loop_
_entity.id
_entity.type
_entity.pdbx_description
1 polymer ?
#
loop_
_entity_poly.entity_id
_entity_poly.type
_entity_poly.pdbx_seq_one_letter_code
_entity_poly.pdbx_strand_id
1 'polypeptide(L)'
;MLGWDETVFRDEHVFEIDYVPEAFLHRESQLESLKYALRPAVRGSRPLNVMAQGPPGTGKTTAMHILFDELRAQSGVQPVHVNCQVNSTRYAVFSRLFEGVFDYEPPSSGISFKKLFSQVTDELVEDDEVLIVALDDVNYLFYESEASDTLYSLLRAHEEQGGARIGVIVISSDLELDIIEELDGRVQSVFRPEDVYFPKYDVPEIVEILRERVKRGFHEGVVDAPILDRVAQLTADQGGDLRVGIDLLRRAGLNAEMRGSRTVELADVEEAFDTSKYVHLSRRLRELTDSERALVEVIAEHDGERAGDIYEVFHERTDLGYTRYSEIINKLDQLDVIDASYTNVEGRGRSRELTLDYDAEAVLERL
;
A
#
# COMPACT_ATOMS: atom_id res chain seq x y z
N MET A 1 -13.66 -4.39 34.49
CA MET A 1 -14.90 -4.71 33.79
C MET A 1 -15.10 -3.61 32.76
N LEU A 2 -15.00 -3.91 31.48
CA LEU A 2 -15.22 -2.90 30.43
C LEU A 2 -16.74 -2.64 30.41
N GLY A 3 -17.16 -1.43 30.79
CA GLY A 3 -18.56 -1.01 30.68
C GLY A 3 -18.81 -0.58 29.23
N TRP A 4 -19.63 -1.34 28.53
CA TRP A 4 -19.87 -1.17 27.08
C TRP A 4 -21.09 -0.28 26.76
N ASP A 5 -21.65 0.42 27.74
CA ASP A 5 -22.96 1.05 27.60
C ASP A 5 -22.93 2.47 26.99
N GLU A 6 -21.75 3.11 26.84
CA GLU A 6 -21.63 4.41 26.20
C GLU A 6 -20.37 4.46 25.32
N THR A 7 -20.54 4.25 24.01
CA THR A 7 -19.48 4.40 23.00
C THR A 7 -19.62 5.73 22.24
N VAL A 8 -18.51 6.33 21.83
CA VAL A 8 -18.48 7.48 20.91
C VAL A 8 -18.75 7.03 19.46
N PHE A 9 -18.58 5.76 19.16
CA PHE A 9 -18.79 5.20 17.83
C PHE A 9 -20.25 4.84 17.58
N ARG A 10 -20.75 5.25 16.43
CA ARG A 10 -22.02 4.76 15.87
C ARG A 10 -21.81 3.46 15.09
N ASP A 11 -20.68 3.37 14.36
CA ASP A 11 -20.26 2.19 13.62
C ASP A 11 -18.72 2.19 13.51
N GLU A 12 -18.06 1.43 14.37
CA GLU A 12 -16.59 1.37 14.41
C GLU A 12 -16.00 0.66 13.19
N HIS A 13 -16.76 -0.23 12.53
CA HIS A 13 -16.31 -0.97 11.34
C HIS A 13 -15.91 -0.03 10.19
N VAL A 14 -16.48 1.18 10.14
CA VAL A 14 -16.13 2.22 9.17
C VAL A 14 -14.63 2.59 9.16
N PHE A 15 -13.92 2.36 10.28
CA PHE A 15 -12.50 2.66 10.41
C PHE A 15 -11.59 1.45 10.18
N GLU A 16 -12.12 0.29 9.81
CA GLU A 16 -11.32 -0.88 9.48
C GLU A 16 -10.68 -0.76 8.09
N ILE A 17 -9.57 -1.49 7.92
CA ILE A 17 -8.73 -1.42 6.71
C ILE A 17 -9.46 -1.95 5.46
N ASP A 18 -10.34 -2.93 5.63
CA ASP A 18 -11.11 -3.60 4.58
C ASP A 18 -12.46 -2.92 4.29
N TYR A 19 -12.80 -1.87 5.03
CA TYR A 19 -14.03 -1.13 4.77
C TYR A 19 -14.01 -0.43 3.42
N VAL A 20 -14.95 -0.79 2.54
CA VAL A 20 -15.15 -0.16 1.24
C VAL A 20 -16.18 0.97 1.38
N PRO A 21 -15.82 2.24 1.08
CA PRO A 21 -16.73 3.37 1.22
C PRO A 21 -17.80 3.36 0.12
N GLU A 22 -19.04 3.76 0.46
CA GLU A 22 -20.10 3.96 -0.55
C GLU A 22 -19.82 5.15 -1.48
N ALA A 23 -19.20 6.21 -0.96
CA ALA A 23 -18.76 7.36 -1.73
C ALA A 23 -17.23 7.33 -1.88
N PHE A 24 -16.75 7.12 -3.08
CA PHE A 24 -15.33 7.11 -3.40
C PHE A 24 -14.92 8.46 -4.00
N LEU A 25 -14.60 9.40 -3.11
CA LEU A 25 -14.35 10.79 -3.44
C LEU A 25 -12.98 11.02 -4.09
N HIS A 26 -12.89 12.01 -4.97
CA HIS A 26 -11.66 12.51 -5.62
C HIS A 26 -10.92 11.46 -6.47
N ARG A 27 -11.63 10.41 -6.91
CA ARG A 27 -11.09 9.33 -7.77
C ARG A 27 -12.00 8.99 -8.93
N GLU A 28 -12.92 9.88 -9.27
CA GLU A 28 -13.88 9.70 -10.36
C GLU A 28 -13.17 9.48 -11.69
N SER A 29 -12.11 10.26 -11.98
CA SER A 29 -11.34 10.13 -13.23
C SER A 29 -10.58 8.79 -13.31
N GLN A 30 -10.04 8.30 -12.20
CA GLN A 30 -9.39 6.99 -12.15
C GLN A 30 -10.40 5.87 -12.37
N LEU A 31 -11.56 5.92 -11.69
CA LEU A 31 -12.64 4.96 -11.91
C LEU A 31 -13.14 4.96 -13.35
N GLU A 32 -13.33 6.13 -13.96
CA GLU A 32 -13.74 6.26 -15.35
C GLU A 32 -12.73 5.61 -16.30
N SER A 33 -11.42 5.84 -16.10
CA SER A 33 -10.35 5.23 -16.89
C SER A 33 -10.35 3.70 -16.76
N LEU A 34 -10.50 3.19 -15.53
CA LEU A 34 -10.61 1.76 -15.26
C LEU A 34 -11.85 1.16 -15.94
N LYS A 35 -13.01 1.79 -15.80
CA LYS A 35 -14.27 1.37 -16.44
C LYS A 35 -14.14 1.37 -17.97
N TYR A 36 -13.46 2.37 -18.53
CA TYR A 36 -13.18 2.42 -19.96
C TYR A 36 -12.37 1.21 -20.41
N ALA A 37 -11.27 0.90 -19.73
CA ALA A 37 -10.40 -0.22 -20.06
C ALA A 37 -11.12 -1.58 -19.95
N LEU A 38 -11.99 -1.75 -18.96
CA LEU A 38 -12.68 -3.01 -18.69
C LEU A 38 -14.03 -3.18 -19.42
N ARG A 39 -14.56 -2.11 -20.00
CA ARG A 39 -15.85 -2.14 -20.71
C ARG A 39 -16.00 -3.24 -21.76
N PRO A 40 -14.94 -3.63 -22.51
CA PRO A 40 -15.08 -4.75 -23.46
C PRO A 40 -15.44 -6.08 -22.79
N ALA A 41 -15.01 -6.33 -21.53
CA ALA A 41 -15.32 -7.56 -20.81
C ALA A 41 -16.83 -7.77 -20.63
N VAL A 42 -17.57 -6.71 -20.30
CA VAL A 42 -19.04 -6.75 -20.15
C VAL A 42 -19.77 -7.12 -21.47
N ARG A 43 -19.05 -7.02 -22.59
CA ARG A 43 -19.55 -7.42 -23.93
C ARG A 43 -19.00 -8.78 -24.37
N GLY A 44 -18.39 -9.54 -23.45
CA GLY A 44 -17.76 -10.80 -23.77
C GLY A 44 -16.48 -10.70 -24.60
N SER A 45 -15.83 -9.54 -24.63
CA SER A 45 -14.57 -9.33 -25.36
C SER A 45 -13.40 -9.15 -24.39
N ARG A 46 -12.19 -9.49 -24.83
CA ARG A 46 -10.99 -9.25 -24.02
C ARG A 46 -10.85 -7.76 -23.69
N PRO A 47 -10.74 -7.37 -22.41
CA PRO A 47 -10.52 -5.97 -22.02
C PRO A 47 -9.09 -5.51 -22.31
N LEU A 48 -8.85 -4.20 -22.18
CA LEU A 48 -7.49 -3.66 -22.15
C LEU A 48 -6.82 -4.06 -20.83
N ASN A 49 -5.51 -4.23 -20.87
CA ASN A 49 -4.73 -4.36 -19.64
C ASN A 49 -4.56 -2.97 -19.00
N VAL A 50 -4.37 -2.94 -17.70
CA VAL A 50 -4.23 -1.69 -16.95
C VAL A 50 -3.00 -1.76 -16.05
N MET A 51 -2.31 -0.63 -15.90
CA MET A 51 -1.30 -0.41 -14.88
C MET A 51 -1.76 0.73 -13.97
N ALA A 52 -2.11 0.39 -12.73
CA ALA A 52 -2.56 1.33 -11.72
C ALA A 52 -1.43 1.61 -10.73
N GLN A 53 -0.87 2.82 -10.77
CA GLN A 53 0.28 3.21 -9.95
C GLN A 53 -0.05 4.42 -9.08
N GLY A 54 0.67 4.56 -7.98
CA GLY A 54 0.56 5.72 -7.09
C GLY A 54 1.03 5.38 -5.68
N PRO A 55 1.32 6.38 -4.84
CA PRO A 55 1.77 6.17 -3.47
C PRO A 55 0.82 5.29 -2.64
N PRO A 56 1.26 4.72 -1.52
CA PRO A 56 0.40 4.02 -0.57
C PRO A 56 -0.77 4.89 -0.11
N GLY A 57 -1.91 4.25 0.23
CA GLY A 57 -3.09 4.94 0.78
C GLY A 57 -3.86 5.86 -0.17
N THR A 58 -3.57 5.83 -1.48
CA THR A 58 -4.24 6.69 -2.49
C THR A 58 -5.52 6.09 -3.06
N GLY A 59 -5.96 4.91 -2.58
CA GLY A 59 -7.23 4.29 -2.94
C GLY A 59 -7.18 3.30 -4.11
N LYS A 60 -5.99 2.83 -4.56
CA LYS A 60 -5.86 1.86 -5.66
C LYS A 60 -6.65 0.57 -5.42
N THR A 61 -6.38 -0.10 -4.30
CA THR A 61 -7.07 -1.35 -3.91
C THR A 61 -8.58 -1.11 -3.70
N THR A 62 -8.94 0.02 -3.07
CA THR A 62 -10.36 0.39 -2.88
C THR A 62 -11.09 0.55 -4.22
N ALA A 63 -10.45 1.19 -5.20
CA ALA A 63 -11.00 1.31 -6.56
C ALA A 63 -11.26 -0.06 -7.19
N MET A 64 -10.35 -1.03 -6.99
CA MET A 64 -10.53 -2.40 -7.47
C MET A 64 -11.70 -3.10 -6.80
N HIS A 65 -11.85 -2.98 -5.48
CA HIS A 65 -12.99 -3.58 -4.78
C HIS A 65 -14.32 -3.03 -5.29
N ILE A 66 -14.46 -1.71 -5.39
CA ILE A 66 -15.67 -1.06 -5.93
C ILE A 66 -15.97 -1.55 -7.35
N LEU A 67 -14.95 -1.58 -8.20
CA LEU A 67 -15.11 -1.98 -9.60
C LEU A 67 -15.45 -3.47 -9.72
N PHE A 68 -14.85 -4.32 -8.91
CA PHE A 68 -15.10 -5.76 -8.91
C PHE A 68 -16.49 -6.10 -8.38
N ASP A 69 -17.01 -5.35 -7.42
CA ASP A 69 -18.38 -5.51 -6.96
C ASP A 69 -19.39 -5.12 -8.07
N GLU A 70 -19.11 -4.05 -8.83
CA GLU A 70 -19.93 -3.71 -10.02
C GLU A 70 -19.84 -4.80 -11.10
N LEU A 71 -18.65 -5.38 -11.32
CA LEU A 71 -18.42 -6.42 -12.34
C LEU A 71 -19.05 -7.76 -11.96
N ARG A 72 -19.04 -8.17 -10.69
CA ARG A 72 -19.71 -9.39 -10.21
C ARG A 72 -21.22 -9.37 -10.45
N ALA A 73 -21.80 -8.18 -10.54
CA ALA A 73 -23.22 -8.03 -10.90
C ALA A 73 -23.49 -8.24 -12.40
N GLN A 74 -22.44 -8.35 -13.23
CA GLN A 74 -22.56 -8.59 -14.68
C GLN A 74 -22.36 -10.08 -14.98
N SER A 75 -23.26 -10.67 -15.77
CA SER A 75 -23.07 -12.03 -16.25
C SER A 75 -21.90 -12.13 -17.24
N GLY A 76 -21.16 -13.24 -17.19
CA GLY A 76 -20.05 -13.51 -18.11
C GLY A 76 -18.76 -12.77 -17.81
N VAL A 77 -18.62 -12.19 -16.61
CA VAL A 77 -17.37 -11.58 -16.15
C VAL A 77 -17.00 -12.12 -14.78
N GLN A 78 -15.79 -12.68 -14.67
CA GLN A 78 -15.23 -13.21 -13.44
C GLN A 78 -14.07 -12.33 -12.95
N PRO A 79 -14.28 -11.44 -11.98
CA PRO A 79 -13.21 -10.63 -11.40
C PRO A 79 -12.53 -11.36 -10.24
N VAL A 80 -11.20 -11.46 -10.28
CA VAL A 80 -10.39 -12.08 -9.23
C VAL A 80 -9.29 -11.13 -8.77
N HIS A 81 -9.27 -10.81 -7.48
CA HIS A 81 -8.24 -10.01 -6.84
C HIS A 81 -7.18 -10.93 -6.21
N VAL A 82 -5.93 -10.66 -6.52
CA VAL A 82 -4.77 -11.39 -6.00
C VAL A 82 -3.85 -10.42 -5.30
N ASN A 83 -3.68 -10.57 -4.00
CA ASN A 83 -2.64 -9.86 -3.24
C ASN A 83 -1.31 -10.60 -3.45
N CYS A 84 -0.37 -9.98 -4.17
CA CYS A 84 0.93 -10.57 -4.50
C CYS A 84 1.89 -10.60 -3.32
N GLN A 85 1.68 -9.83 -2.26
CA GLN A 85 2.44 -9.94 -1.03
C GLN A 85 2.23 -11.31 -0.36
N VAL A 86 1.01 -11.84 -0.45
CA VAL A 86 0.66 -13.17 0.08
C VAL A 86 0.91 -14.26 -0.96
N ASN A 87 0.64 -13.97 -2.24
CA ASN A 87 0.72 -14.89 -3.37
C ASN A 87 1.87 -14.48 -4.30
N SER A 88 3.11 -14.54 -3.83
CA SER A 88 4.30 -14.03 -4.51
C SER A 88 4.88 -14.95 -5.59
N THR A 89 4.29 -16.12 -5.82
CA THR A 89 4.74 -17.06 -6.87
C THR A 89 3.66 -17.26 -7.92
N ARG A 90 4.08 -17.59 -9.16
CA ARG A 90 3.15 -17.91 -10.25
C ARG A 90 2.16 -18.99 -9.86
N TYR A 91 2.61 -20.04 -9.17
CA TYR A 91 1.74 -21.11 -8.71
C TYR A 91 0.68 -20.60 -7.70
N ALA A 92 1.09 -19.77 -6.74
CA ALA A 92 0.17 -19.20 -5.75
C ALA A 92 -0.86 -18.24 -6.41
N VAL A 93 -0.41 -17.41 -7.36
CA VAL A 93 -1.32 -16.57 -8.15
C VAL A 93 -2.39 -17.41 -8.85
N PHE A 94 -1.96 -18.46 -9.59
CA PHE A 94 -2.91 -19.31 -10.31
C PHE A 94 -3.77 -20.20 -9.40
N SER A 95 -3.29 -20.55 -8.21
CA SER A 95 -4.13 -21.19 -7.18
C SER A 95 -5.25 -20.27 -6.71
N ARG A 96 -4.95 -18.97 -6.53
CA ARG A 96 -5.96 -17.97 -6.18
C ARG A 96 -6.94 -17.71 -7.33
N LEU A 97 -6.47 -17.75 -8.59
CA LEU A 97 -7.36 -17.67 -9.76
C LEU A 97 -8.28 -18.88 -9.84
N PHE A 98 -7.75 -20.08 -9.62
CA PHE A 98 -8.54 -21.29 -9.55
C PHE A 98 -9.65 -21.20 -8.50
N GLU A 99 -9.30 -20.80 -7.28
CA GLU A 99 -10.28 -20.58 -6.22
C GLU A 99 -11.35 -19.55 -6.61
N GLY A 100 -10.95 -18.45 -7.27
CA GLY A 100 -11.87 -17.43 -7.73
C GLY A 100 -12.82 -17.90 -8.85
N VAL A 101 -12.39 -18.85 -9.70
CA VAL A 101 -13.20 -19.37 -10.81
C VAL A 101 -14.10 -20.52 -10.36
N PHE A 102 -13.63 -21.38 -9.46
CA PHE A 102 -14.34 -22.59 -9.06
C PHE A 102 -15.03 -22.53 -7.70
N ASP A 103 -14.85 -21.43 -6.93
CA ASP A 103 -15.34 -21.26 -5.55
C ASP A 103 -14.84 -22.32 -4.55
N TYR A 104 -13.73 -23.03 -4.87
CA TYR A 104 -13.06 -23.95 -3.96
C TYR A 104 -11.55 -23.98 -4.20
N GLU A 105 -10.77 -24.31 -3.17
CA GLU A 105 -9.30 -24.40 -3.27
C GLU A 105 -8.85 -25.56 -4.16
N PRO A 106 -7.77 -25.39 -4.95
CA PRO A 106 -7.16 -26.48 -5.69
C PRO A 106 -6.62 -27.55 -4.70
N PRO A 107 -6.45 -28.81 -5.13
CA PRO A 107 -5.84 -29.84 -4.29
C PRO A 107 -4.49 -29.39 -3.74
N SER A 108 -4.28 -29.54 -2.43
CA SER A 108 -3.08 -29.09 -1.71
C SER A 108 -1.77 -29.74 -2.16
N SER A 109 -1.82 -30.83 -2.93
CA SER A 109 -0.65 -31.52 -3.49
C SER A 109 -0.99 -32.27 -4.77
N GLY A 110 0.03 -32.48 -5.62
CA GLY A 110 -0.06 -33.37 -6.80
C GLY A 110 -0.63 -32.72 -8.07
N ILE A 111 -0.99 -31.44 -8.04
CA ILE A 111 -1.38 -30.70 -9.25
C ILE A 111 -0.20 -29.88 -9.76
N SER A 112 0.16 -30.03 -11.03
CA SER A 112 1.20 -29.22 -11.67
C SER A 112 0.63 -27.87 -12.10
N PHE A 113 1.50 -26.86 -12.21
CA PHE A 113 1.12 -25.56 -12.75
C PHE A 113 0.37 -25.67 -14.08
N LYS A 114 0.88 -26.49 -15.00
CA LYS A 114 0.25 -26.69 -16.32
C LYS A 114 -1.19 -27.19 -16.21
N LYS A 115 -1.46 -28.10 -15.28
CA LYS A 115 -2.81 -28.65 -15.09
C LYS A 115 -3.73 -27.63 -14.44
N LEU A 116 -3.22 -26.88 -13.45
CA LEU A 116 -3.96 -25.79 -12.79
C LEU A 116 -4.36 -24.71 -13.80
N PHE A 117 -3.40 -24.27 -14.61
CA PHE A 117 -3.63 -23.29 -15.67
C PHE A 117 -4.66 -23.76 -16.70
N SER A 118 -4.52 -25.03 -17.19
CA SER A 118 -5.47 -25.61 -18.14
C SER A 118 -6.88 -25.64 -17.56
N GLN A 119 -7.06 -26.08 -16.32
CA GLN A 119 -8.40 -26.13 -15.71
C GLN A 119 -9.07 -24.75 -15.66
N VAL A 120 -8.34 -23.71 -15.22
CA VAL A 120 -8.87 -22.33 -15.16
C VAL A 120 -9.26 -21.84 -16.57
N THR A 121 -8.40 -22.06 -17.56
CA THR A 121 -8.66 -21.57 -18.92
C THR A 121 -9.76 -22.37 -19.65
N ASP A 122 -9.85 -23.68 -19.42
CA ASP A 122 -10.89 -24.54 -19.99
C ASP A 122 -12.28 -24.13 -19.46
N GLU A 123 -12.41 -23.89 -18.16
CA GLU A 123 -13.66 -23.43 -17.52
C GLU A 123 -14.13 -22.10 -18.08
N LEU A 124 -13.22 -21.11 -18.18
CA LEU A 124 -13.55 -19.81 -18.76
C LEU A 124 -14.07 -19.89 -20.21
N VAL A 125 -13.58 -20.86 -20.97
CA VAL A 125 -14.03 -21.09 -22.35
C VAL A 125 -15.36 -21.82 -22.37
N GLU A 126 -15.56 -22.82 -21.48
CA GLU A 126 -16.79 -23.60 -21.38
C GLU A 126 -17.97 -22.72 -20.96
N ASP A 127 -17.76 -21.84 -19.98
CA ASP A 127 -18.79 -20.92 -19.46
C ASP A 127 -18.91 -19.61 -20.27
N ASP A 128 -18.10 -19.44 -21.33
CA ASP A 128 -18.02 -18.22 -22.14
C ASP A 128 -17.74 -16.94 -21.32
N GLU A 129 -16.94 -17.05 -20.28
CA GLU A 129 -16.60 -15.98 -19.35
C GLU A 129 -15.32 -15.21 -19.70
N VAL A 130 -15.26 -13.97 -19.22
CA VAL A 130 -14.07 -13.12 -19.29
C VAL A 130 -13.49 -12.98 -17.89
N LEU A 131 -12.26 -13.46 -17.68
CA LEU A 131 -11.55 -13.29 -16.41
C LEU A 131 -10.89 -11.90 -16.36
N ILE A 132 -11.10 -11.16 -15.26
CA ILE A 132 -10.35 -9.95 -14.94
C ILE A 132 -9.52 -10.21 -13.70
N VAL A 133 -8.20 -10.13 -13.84
CA VAL A 133 -7.24 -10.38 -12.76
C VAL A 133 -6.65 -9.05 -12.31
N ALA A 134 -6.82 -8.69 -11.04
CA ALA A 134 -6.05 -7.62 -10.42
C ALA A 134 -4.90 -8.23 -9.60
N LEU A 135 -3.67 -7.95 -10.02
CA LEU A 135 -2.43 -8.29 -9.30
C LEU A 135 -2.05 -7.08 -8.44
N ASP A 136 -2.47 -7.12 -7.18
CA ASP A 136 -2.22 -6.04 -6.23
C ASP A 136 -0.87 -6.24 -5.53
N ASP A 137 -0.13 -5.12 -5.29
CA ASP A 137 1.24 -5.13 -4.80
C ASP A 137 2.17 -6.00 -5.64
N VAL A 138 2.11 -5.83 -6.97
CA VAL A 138 2.82 -6.66 -7.95
C VAL A 138 4.34 -6.67 -7.79
N ASN A 139 4.93 -5.64 -7.14
CA ASN A 139 6.35 -5.58 -6.81
C ASN A 139 6.86 -6.85 -6.11
N TYR A 140 6.03 -7.54 -5.32
CA TYR A 140 6.40 -8.81 -4.69
C TYR A 140 6.68 -9.94 -5.69
N LEU A 141 6.00 -9.94 -6.86
CA LEU A 141 6.33 -10.89 -7.93
C LEU A 141 7.69 -10.58 -8.59
N PHE A 142 8.10 -9.31 -8.62
CA PHE A 142 9.43 -8.92 -9.12
C PHE A 142 10.53 -9.33 -8.13
N TYR A 143 10.31 -9.15 -6.82
CA TYR A 143 11.28 -9.58 -5.80
C TYR A 143 11.54 -11.08 -5.83
N GLU A 144 10.52 -11.89 -6.13
CA GLU A 144 10.63 -13.35 -6.30
C GLU A 144 11.02 -13.77 -7.73
N SER A 145 11.26 -12.81 -8.65
CA SER A 145 11.55 -13.08 -10.06
C SER A 145 10.45 -13.87 -10.81
N GLU A 146 9.20 -13.76 -10.36
CA GLU A 146 8.04 -14.49 -10.90
C GLU A 146 7.15 -13.61 -11.80
N ALA A 147 7.38 -12.31 -11.87
CA ALA A 147 6.52 -11.34 -12.56
C ALA A 147 6.39 -11.63 -14.06
N SER A 148 7.52 -11.82 -14.76
CA SER A 148 7.53 -12.07 -16.22
C SER A 148 6.80 -13.37 -16.58
N ASP A 149 7.05 -14.45 -15.88
CA ASP A 149 6.41 -15.74 -16.16
C ASP A 149 4.92 -15.74 -15.80
N THR A 150 4.53 -15.05 -14.73
CA THR A 150 3.12 -14.89 -14.33
C THR A 150 2.35 -14.09 -15.38
N LEU A 151 2.83 -12.90 -15.73
CA LEU A 151 2.20 -12.03 -16.72
C LEU A 151 2.18 -12.69 -18.11
N TYR A 152 3.28 -13.36 -18.52
CA TYR A 152 3.30 -14.07 -19.78
C TYR A 152 2.20 -15.12 -19.87
N SER A 153 2.01 -15.92 -18.81
CA SER A 153 0.96 -16.95 -18.75
C SER A 153 -0.44 -16.36 -18.90
N LEU A 154 -0.73 -15.25 -18.18
CA LEU A 154 -2.04 -14.58 -18.25
C LEU A 154 -2.29 -13.94 -19.62
N LEU A 155 -1.31 -13.21 -20.15
CA LEU A 155 -1.45 -12.47 -21.40
C LEU A 155 -1.57 -13.36 -22.63
N ARG A 156 -0.97 -14.56 -22.60
CA ARG A 156 -0.94 -15.55 -23.68
C ARG A 156 -1.91 -16.72 -23.50
N ALA A 157 -2.74 -16.69 -22.47
CA ALA A 157 -3.74 -17.75 -22.20
C ALA A 157 -4.61 -18.10 -23.43
N HIS A 158 -4.95 -17.11 -24.25
CA HIS A 158 -5.75 -17.27 -25.47
C HIS A 158 -5.06 -18.11 -26.57
N GLU A 159 -3.73 -18.24 -26.54
CA GLU A 159 -2.97 -19.00 -27.53
C GLU A 159 -2.93 -20.49 -27.19
N GLU A 160 -2.89 -20.83 -25.90
CA GLU A 160 -2.67 -22.21 -25.45
C GLU A 160 -3.97 -23.03 -25.32
N GLN A 161 -5.08 -22.37 -25.00
CA GLN A 161 -6.32 -23.04 -24.59
C GLN A 161 -7.57 -22.40 -25.23
N GLY A 162 -7.73 -22.56 -26.54
CA GLY A 162 -9.04 -22.38 -27.18
C GLY A 162 -9.65 -20.98 -27.12
N GLY A 163 -8.92 -19.94 -26.71
CA GLY A 163 -9.41 -18.56 -26.75
C GLY A 163 -9.86 -17.96 -25.43
N ALA A 164 -9.36 -18.43 -24.28
CA ALA A 164 -9.63 -17.82 -22.97
C ALA A 164 -9.36 -16.31 -22.98
N ARG A 165 -10.32 -15.53 -22.47
CA ARG A 165 -10.28 -14.07 -22.47
C ARG A 165 -9.92 -13.58 -21.09
N ILE A 166 -8.68 -13.09 -20.95
CA ILE A 166 -8.16 -12.59 -19.67
C ILE A 166 -7.71 -11.15 -19.86
N GLY A 167 -8.17 -10.27 -18.95
CA GLY A 167 -7.67 -8.91 -18.74
C GLY A 167 -6.85 -8.84 -17.46
N VAL A 168 -5.74 -8.10 -17.50
CA VAL A 168 -4.84 -7.98 -16.37
C VAL A 168 -4.76 -6.53 -15.93
N ILE A 169 -4.97 -6.31 -14.63
CA ILE A 169 -4.72 -5.06 -13.93
C ILE A 169 -3.52 -5.29 -13.02
N VAL A 170 -2.46 -4.55 -13.24
CA VAL A 170 -1.25 -4.54 -12.40
C VAL A 170 -1.30 -3.33 -11.50
N ILE A 171 -1.17 -3.53 -10.18
CA ILE A 171 -1.23 -2.46 -9.20
C ILE A 171 0.09 -2.40 -8.45
N SER A 172 0.70 -1.20 -8.39
CA SER A 172 1.93 -0.96 -7.64
C SER A 172 1.85 0.30 -6.79
N SER A 173 2.38 0.23 -5.59
CA SER A 173 2.66 1.37 -4.73
C SER A 173 4.14 1.79 -4.77
N ASP A 174 4.98 0.98 -5.38
CA ASP A 174 6.39 1.27 -5.61
C ASP A 174 6.54 2.10 -6.89
N LEU A 175 6.95 3.36 -6.74
CA LEU A 175 7.14 4.30 -7.85
C LEU A 175 8.57 4.29 -8.40
N GLU A 176 9.50 3.63 -7.72
CA GLU A 176 10.88 3.48 -8.18
C GLU A 176 11.02 2.28 -9.13
N LEU A 177 10.10 1.31 -9.03
CA LEU A 177 10.05 0.14 -9.89
C LEU A 177 9.46 0.51 -11.26
N ASP A 178 10.30 0.54 -12.31
CA ASP A 178 9.80 0.56 -13.68
C ASP A 178 9.33 -0.83 -14.09
N ILE A 179 8.02 -1.07 -13.88
CA ILE A 179 7.40 -2.37 -14.17
C ILE A 179 7.65 -2.85 -15.59
N ILE A 180 7.63 -1.94 -16.56
CA ILE A 180 7.79 -2.31 -17.98
C ILE A 180 9.24 -2.67 -18.30
N GLU A 181 10.21 -1.90 -17.80
CA GLU A 181 11.64 -2.14 -18.05
C GLU A 181 12.14 -3.42 -17.38
N GLU A 182 11.62 -3.74 -16.19
CA GLU A 182 11.97 -4.97 -15.43
C GLU A 182 11.37 -6.27 -16.01
N LEU A 183 10.35 -6.17 -16.86
CA LEU A 183 9.79 -7.33 -17.55
C LEU A 183 10.67 -7.80 -18.69
N ASP A 184 10.70 -9.10 -18.94
CA ASP A 184 11.42 -9.64 -20.10
C ASP A 184 10.77 -9.22 -21.44
N GLY A 185 11.55 -9.24 -22.52
CA GLY A 185 11.12 -8.77 -23.84
C GLY A 185 9.90 -9.55 -24.40
N ARG A 186 9.63 -10.77 -23.94
CA ARG A 186 8.43 -11.54 -24.34
C ARG A 186 7.18 -10.86 -23.83
N VAL A 187 7.21 -10.38 -22.58
CA VAL A 187 6.08 -9.73 -21.92
C VAL A 187 5.95 -8.30 -22.40
N GLN A 188 7.05 -7.53 -22.49
CA GLN A 188 7.05 -6.17 -22.98
C GLN A 188 6.39 -6.03 -24.37
N SER A 189 6.54 -7.03 -25.22
CA SER A 189 5.96 -7.01 -26.57
C SER A 189 4.44 -7.07 -26.61
N VAL A 190 3.81 -7.65 -25.58
CA VAL A 190 2.37 -7.93 -25.52
C VAL A 190 1.65 -7.18 -24.39
N PHE A 191 2.35 -6.78 -23.34
CA PHE A 191 1.82 -6.00 -22.26
C PHE A 191 1.89 -4.52 -22.60
N ARG A 192 0.77 -3.99 -23.05
CA ARG A 192 0.58 -2.55 -23.36
C ARG A 192 -0.62 -2.07 -22.56
N PRO A 193 -0.41 -1.75 -21.27
CA PRO A 193 -1.50 -1.34 -20.40
C PRO A 193 -1.93 0.11 -20.63
N GLU A 194 -3.17 0.42 -20.25
CA GLU A 194 -3.61 1.77 -19.99
C GLU A 194 -3.07 2.20 -18.62
N ASP A 195 -2.40 3.36 -18.58
CA ASP A 195 -1.82 3.88 -17.35
C ASP A 195 -2.87 4.68 -16.56
N VAL A 196 -3.07 4.29 -15.29
CA VAL A 196 -3.97 4.98 -14.36
C VAL A 196 -3.18 5.38 -13.12
N TYR A 197 -2.87 6.66 -13.01
CA TYR A 197 -2.13 7.19 -11.87
C TYR A 197 -3.06 7.69 -10.77
N PHE A 198 -2.78 7.28 -9.52
CA PHE A 198 -3.46 7.68 -8.31
C PHE A 198 -2.58 8.68 -7.54
N PRO A 199 -2.79 9.99 -7.68
CA PRO A 199 -1.99 10.98 -6.99
C PRO A 199 -2.24 10.95 -5.48
N LYS A 200 -1.30 11.52 -4.69
CA LYS A 200 -1.56 11.80 -3.27
C LYS A 200 -2.79 12.70 -3.15
N TYR A 201 -3.55 12.51 -2.09
CA TYR A 201 -4.60 13.44 -1.70
C TYR A 201 -3.99 14.70 -1.12
N ASP A 202 -4.56 15.86 -1.45
CA ASP A 202 -4.25 17.10 -0.75
C ASP A 202 -5.02 17.21 0.58
N VAL A 203 -4.66 18.17 1.42
CA VAL A 203 -5.29 18.34 2.74
C VAL A 203 -6.81 18.56 2.66
N PRO A 204 -7.35 19.42 1.77
CA PRO A 204 -8.79 19.54 1.55
C PRO A 204 -9.49 18.23 1.17
N GLU A 205 -8.91 17.45 0.27
CA GLU A 205 -9.45 16.15 -0.13
C GLU A 205 -9.45 15.15 1.03
N ILE A 206 -8.37 15.12 1.83
CA ILE A 206 -8.28 14.30 3.04
C ILE A 206 -9.39 14.69 4.02
N VAL A 207 -9.60 15.97 4.26
CA VAL A 207 -10.68 16.48 5.15
C VAL A 207 -12.05 16.00 4.67
N GLU A 208 -12.33 16.06 3.37
CA GLU A 208 -13.63 15.63 2.83
C GLU A 208 -13.84 14.12 3.00
N ILE A 209 -12.82 13.31 2.70
CA ILE A 209 -12.89 11.86 2.85
C ILE A 209 -13.06 11.47 4.33
N LEU A 210 -12.27 12.05 5.23
CA LEU A 210 -12.36 11.77 6.66
C LEU A 210 -13.67 12.26 7.25
N ARG A 211 -14.25 13.36 6.76
CA ARG A 211 -15.58 13.84 7.16
C ARG A 211 -16.68 12.81 6.88
N GLU A 212 -16.64 12.14 5.73
CA GLU A 212 -17.59 11.06 5.43
C GLU A 212 -17.41 9.86 6.36
N ARG A 213 -16.15 9.54 6.74
CA ARG A 213 -15.86 8.51 7.74
C ARG A 213 -16.42 8.90 9.12
N VAL A 214 -16.16 10.14 9.57
CA VAL A 214 -16.69 10.67 10.85
C VAL A 214 -18.21 10.62 10.87
N LYS A 215 -18.88 11.08 9.82
CA LYS A 215 -20.35 11.10 9.72
C LYS A 215 -20.98 9.71 9.85
N ARG A 216 -20.29 8.67 9.39
CA ARG A 216 -20.78 7.28 9.45
C ARG A 216 -20.35 6.57 10.73
N GLY A 217 -19.11 6.76 11.14
CA GLY A 217 -18.46 6.01 12.19
C GLY A 217 -18.71 6.57 13.58
N PHE A 218 -18.89 7.87 13.75
CA PHE A 218 -19.15 8.50 15.05
C PHE A 218 -20.60 8.95 15.25
N HIS A 219 -21.00 9.12 16.50
CA HIS A 219 -22.21 9.84 16.82
C HIS A 219 -22.06 11.34 16.48
N GLU A 220 -23.18 12.02 16.25
CA GLU A 220 -23.18 13.45 15.90
C GLU A 220 -22.54 14.29 17.03
N GLY A 221 -21.63 15.19 16.63
CA GLY A 221 -20.95 16.11 17.57
C GLY A 221 -19.76 15.51 18.32
N VAL A 222 -19.37 14.25 18.06
CA VAL A 222 -18.21 13.62 18.70
C VAL A 222 -16.89 14.20 18.18
N VAL A 223 -16.77 14.46 16.88
CA VAL A 223 -15.60 15.02 16.23
C VAL A 223 -15.98 16.34 15.59
N ASP A 224 -15.36 17.43 16.00
CA ASP A 224 -15.58 18.76 15.43
C ASP A 224 -14.61 19.06 14.26
N ALA A 225 -14.83 20.19 13.57
CA ALA A 225 -14.05 20.56 12.42
C ALA A 225 -12.56 20.80 12.75
N PRO A 226 -12.15 21.49 13.84
CA PRO A 226 -10.75 21.65 14.20
C PRO A 226 -10.01 20.33 14.44
N ILE A 227 -10.67 19.33 15.03
CA ILE A 227 -10.10 18.01 15.23
C ILE A 227 -9.88 17.32 13.88
N LEU A 228 -10.87 17.37 12.99
CA LEU A 228 -10.78 16.80 11.66
C LEU A 228 -9.66 17.44 10.82
N ASP A 229 -9.55 18.76 10.87
CA ASP A 229 -8.50 19.51 10.17
C ASP A 229 -7.10 19.12 10.69
N ARG A 230 -6.96 18.92 12.02
CA ARG A 230 -5.69 18.46 12.61
C ARG A 230 -5.31 17.06 12.17
N VAL A 231 -6.26 16.11 12.16
CA VAL A 231 -6.02 14.75 11.67
C VAL A 231 -5.62 14.76 10.20
N ALA A 232 -6.27 15.58 9.37
CA ALA A 232 -5.93 15.70 7.96
C ALA A 232 -4.52 16.27 7.74
N GLN A 233 -4.13 17.28 8.53
CA GLN A 233 -2.77 17.83 8.48
C GLN A 233 -1.73 16.77 8.86
N LEU A 234 -1.92 16.05 9.97
CA LEU A 234 -1.03 14.96 10.40
C LEU A 234 -0.93 13.87 9.34
N THR A 235 -2.05 13.54 8.67
CA THR A 235 -2.08 12.56 7.57
C THR A 235 -1.22 13.04 6.39
N ALA A 236 -1.35 14.31 6.00
CA ALA A 236 -0.57 14.89 4.91
C ALA A 236 0.92 14.93 5.25
N ASP A 237 1.28 15.32 6.48
CA ASP A 237 2.66 15.36 6.98
C ASP A 237 3.32 13.95 7.00
N GLN A 238 2.52 12.89 7.14
CA GLN A 238 2.94 11.48 7.06
C GLN A 238 2.86 10.91 5.62
N GLY A 239 3.09 11.75 4.62
CA GLY A 239 3.15 11.35 3.21
C GLY A 239 1.80 11.24 2.50
N GLY A 240 0.68 11.56 3.17
CA GLY A 240 -0.66 11.57 2.58
C GLY A 240 -1.30 10.17 2.47
N ASP A 241 -0.81 9.18 3.21
CA ASP A 241 -1.47 7.87 3.31
C ASP A 241 -2.77 8.00 4.12
N LEU A 242 -3.91 7.90 3.44
CA LEU A 242 -5.23 8.07 4.07
C LEU A 242 -5.51 7.06 5.19
N ARG A 243 -4.86 5.89 5.17
CA ARG A 243 -4.99 4.88 6.23
C ARG A 243 -4.50 5.41 7.58
N VAL A 244 -3.48 6.28 7.57
CA VAL A 244 -2.99 6.94 8.79
C VAL A 244 -4.09 7.81 9.40
N GLY A 245 -4.77 8.64 8.61
CA GLY A 245 -5.85 9.51 9.09
C GLY A 245 -7.06 8.73 9.62
N ILE A 246 -7.39 7.60 8.98
CA ILE A 246 -8.48 6.72 9.41
C ILE A 246 -8.13 6.05 10.75
N ASP A 247 -6.91 5.53 10.90
CA ASP A 247 -6.43 4.93 12.16
C ASP A 247 -6.35 5.97 13.30
N LEU A 248 -5.89 7.18 13.00
CA LEU A 248 -5.86 8.28 13.98
C LEU A 248 -7.25 8.63 14.52
N LEU A 249 -8.25 8.73 13.64
CA LEU A 249 -9.64 8.97 14.07
C LEU A 249 -10.14 7.86 14.98
N ARG A 250 -9.91 6.60 14.62
CA ARG A 250 -10.31 5.45 15.44
C ARG A 250 -9.66 5.49 16.82
N ARG A 251 -8.33 5.67 16.87
CA ARG A 251 -7.58 5.72 18.14
C ARG A 251 -7.98 6.91 19.00
N ALA A 252 -8.17 8.08 18.39
CA ALA A 252 -8.63 9.26 19.12
C ALA A 252 -10.02 9.04 19.73
N GLY A 253 -10.92 8.35 19.03
CA GLY A 253 -12.20 7.92 19.58
C GLY A 253 -12.06 7.00 20.79
N LEU A 254 -11.19 5.98 20.70
CA LEU A 254 -10.89 5.07 21.82
C LEU A 254 -10.26 5.82 23.01
N ASN A 255 -9.36 6.77 22.78
CA ASN A 255 -8.77 7.60 23.84
C ASN A 255 -9.84 8.44 24.56
N ALA A 256 -10.78 9.05 23.80
CA ALA A 256 -11.90 9.78 24.37
C ALA A 256 -12.77 8.86 25.26
N GLU A 257 -13.07 7.63 24.83
CA GLU A 257 -13.79 6.64 25.66
C GLU A 257 -13.02 6.28 26.93
N MET A 258 -11.70 6.09 26.85
CA MET A 258 -10.86 5.78 28.03
C MET A 258 -10.91 6.91 29.06
N ARG A 259 -11.02 8.18 28.63
CA ARG A 259 -11.22 9.34 29.51
C ARG A 259 -12.66 9.46 30.04
N GLY A 260 -13.61 8.65 29.55
CA GLY A 260 -15.04 8.79 29.83
C GLY A 260 -15.66 10.04 29.19
N SER A 261 -15.08 10.53 28.09
CA SER A 261 -15.59 11.67 27.33
C SER A 261 -16.56 11.20 26.23
N ARG A 262 -17.50 12.07 25.88
CA ARG A 262 -18.40 11.87 24.73
C ARG A 262 -17.93 12.59 23.46
N THR A 263 -16.80 13.30 23.54
CA THR A 263 -16.23 14.06 22.43
C THR A 263 -14.73 13.81 22.36
N VAL A 264 -14.22 13.75 21.15
CA VAL A 264 -12.78 13.71 20.86
C VAL A 264 -12.20 15.10 21.06
N GLU A 265 -11.08 15.18 21.78
CA GLU A 265 -10.31 16.41 21.99
C GLU A 265 -8.97 16.34 21.25
N LEU A 266 -8.31 17.47 21.10
CA LEU A 266 -7.01 17.54 20.43
C LEU A 266 -5.96 16.64 21.12
N ALA A 267 -6.00 16.55 22.44
CA ALA A 267 -5.11 15.67 23.21
C ALA A 267 -5.27 14.18 22.84
N ASP A 268 -6.50 13.73 22.53
CA ASP A 268 -6.75 12.35 22.11
C ASP A 268 -6.11 12.05 20.75
N VAL A 269 -6.11 13.04 19.85
CA VAL A 269 -5.48 12.94 18.52
C VAL A 269 -3.95 12.93 18.64
N GLU A 270 -3.36 13.81 19.44
CA GLU A 270 -1.91 13.88 19.62
C GLU A 270 -1.39 12.58 20.29
N GLU A 271 -2.07 12.07 21.32
CA GLU A 271 -1.73 10.79 21.96
C GLU A 271 -1.85 9.61 20.97
N ALA A 272 -2.90 9.60 20.14
CA ALA A 272 -3.08 8.60 19.09
C ALA A 272 -1.95 8.64 18.06
N PHE A 273 -1.55 9.84 17.66
CA PHE A 273 -0.47 10.06 16.69
C PHE A 273 0.87 9.60 17.24
N ASP A 274 1.22 10.00 18.46
CA ASP A 274 2.46 9.59 19.12
C ASP A 274 2.53 8.06 19.24
N THR A 275 1.44 7.42 19.68
CA THR A 275 1.37 5.96 19.77
C THR A 275 1.56 5.29 18.41
N SER A 276 0.91 5.77 17.36
CA SER A 276 1.03 5.24 16.00
C SER A 276 2.44 5.42 15.44
N LYS A 277 3.01 6.60 15.60
CA LYS A 277 4.37 6.95 15.18
C LYS A 277 5.40 5.96 15.75
N TYR A 278 5.33 5.64 17.04
CA TYR A 278 6.25 4.73 17.70
C TYR A 278 6.03 3.24 17.36
N VAL A 279 4.82 2.83 17.03
CA VAL A 279 4.57 1.47 16.51
C VAL A 279 5.24 1.28 15.15
N HIS A 280 5.13 2.26 14.25
CA HIS A 280 5.81 2.23 12.96
C HIS A 280 7.34 2.23 13.10
N LEU A 281 7.87 3.07 13.99
CA LEU A 281 9.30 3.08 14.32
C LEU A 281 9.78 1.71 14.80
N SER A 282 9.10 1.11 15.78
CA SER A 282 9.49 -0.20 16.32
C SER A 282 9.50 -1.30 15.26
N ARG A 283 8.61 -1.25 14.27
CA ARG A 283 8.62 -2.19 13.14
C ARG A 283 9.82 -1.96 12.24
N ARG A 284 10.08 -0.72 11.83
CA ARG A 284 11.23 -0.34 10.99
C ARG A 284 12.56 -0.73 11.64
N LEU A 285 12.72 -0.46 12.94
CA LEU A 285 13.93 -0.79 13.68
C LEU A 285 14.17 -2.32 13.79
N ARG A 286 13.12 -3.15 13.83
CA ARG A 286 13.26 -4.63 13.84
C ARG A 286 13.81 -5.19 12.53
N GLU A 287 13.56 -4.54 11.42
CA GLU A 287 13.99 -4.95 10.09
C GLU A 287 15.43 -4.53 9.77
N LEU A 288 16.05 -3.71 10.64
CA LEU A 288 17.41 -3.25 10.47
C LEU A 288 18.44 -4.33 10.83
N THR A 289 19.51 -4.40 10.03
CA THR A 289 20.71 -5.20 10.32
C THR A 289 21.51 -4.57 11.46
N ASP A 290 22.44 -5.32 12.05
CA ASP A 290 23.29 -4.84 13.14
C ASP A 290 24.08 -3.57 12.77
N SER A 291 24.59 -3.48 11.54
CA SER A 291 25.30 -2.30 11.06
C SER A 291 24.40 -1.08 10.84
N GLU A 292 23.14 -1.30 10.44
CA GLU A 292 22.15 -0.24 10.28
C GLU A 292 21.70 0.28 11.64
N ARG A 293 21.46 -0.62 12.62
CA ARG A 293 21.18 -0.24 14.02
C ARG A 293 22.32 0.58 14.63
N ALA A 294 23.55 0.13 14.44
CA ALA A 294 24.73 0.86 14.94
C ALA A 294 24.78 2.30 14.36
N LEU A 295 24.38 2.50 13.10
CA LEU A 295 24.32 3.86 12.55
C LEU A 295 23.18 4.67 13.16
N VAL A 296 22.00 4.08 13.37
CA VAL A 296 20.89 4.77 14.05
C VAL A 296 21.26 5.18 15.48
N GLU A 297 21.98 4.31 16.22
CA GLU A 297 22.51 4.65 17.55
C GLU A 297 23.46 5.85 17.50
N VAL A 298 24.42 5.85 16.55
CA VAL A 298 25.36 6.97 16.39
C VAL A 298 24.62 8.25 16.03
N ILE A 299 23.65 8.21 15.13
CA ILE A 299 22.84 9.39 14.77
C ILE A 299 22.03 9.88 15.98
N ALA A 300 21.44 8.97 16.78
CA ALA A 300 20.70 9.35 17.98
C ALA A 300 21.56 10.05 19.05
N GLU A 301 22.85 9.69 19.14
CA GLU A 301 23.80 10.35 20.03
C GLU A 301 24.32 11.70 19.47
N HIS A 302 24.25 11.88 18.14
CA HIS A 302 24.81 13.01 17.38
C HIS A 302 23.78 13.66 16.46
N ASP A 303 22.52 13.74 16.91
CA ASP A 303 21.40 14.23 16.13
C ASP A 303 21.63 15.69 15.64
N GLY A 304 21.42 15.90 14.34
CA GLY A 304 21.65 17.18 13.69
C GLY A 304 23.11 17.47 13.32
N GLU A 305 24.03 16.52 13.49
CA GLU A 305 25.40 16.69 13.07
C GLU A 305 25.61 16.36 11.57
N ARG A 306 26.77 16.72 11.06
CA ARG A 306 27.10 16.49 9.66
C ARG A 306 27.42 15.01 9.40
N ALA A 307 27.00 14.52 8.27
CA ALA A 307 27.26 13.15 7.86
C ALA A 307 28.75 12.75 7.87
N GLY A 308 29.68 13.70 7.65
CA GLY A 308 31.10 13.45 7.72
C GLY A 308 31.60 13.22 9.16
N ASP A 309 31.09 13.98 10.11
CA ASP A 309 31.43 13.88 11.53
C ASP A 309 30.84 12.58 12.12
N ILE A 310 29.61 12.26 11.77
CA ILE A 310 28.93 11.00 12.14
C ILE A 310 29.66 9.79 11.54
N TYR A 311 30.22 9.90 10.31
CA TYR A 311 30.99 8.82 9.71
C TYR A 311 32.22 8.44 10.50
N GLU A 312 32.95 9.39 11.07
CA GLU A 312 34.15 9.10 11.88
C GLU A 312 33.78 8.23 13.09
N VAL A 313 32.73 8.58 13.81
CA VAL A 313 32.24 7.80 14.97
C VAL A 313 31.72 6.42 14.54
N PHE A 314 30.96 6.36 13.45
CA PHE A 314 30.43 5.10 12.92
C PHE A 314 31.53 4.15 12.46
N HIS A 315 32.55 4.69 11.77
CA HIS A 315 33.73 3.90 11.32
C HIS A 315 34.54 3.33 12.50
N GLU A 316 34.73 4.12 13.55
CA GLU A 316 35.38 3.65 14.76
C GLU A 316 34.65 2.50 15.46
N ARG A 317 33.31 2.49 15.41
CA ARG A 317 32.46 1.44 16.01
C ARG A 317 32.34 0.17 15.18
N THR A 318 32.33 0.29 13.84
CA THR A 318 31.93 -0.81 12.94
C THR A 318 33.03 -1.29 11.99
N ASP A 319 34.11 -0.52 11.80
CA ASP A 319 35.16 -0.71 10.78
C ASP A 319 34.61 -0.72 9.33
N LEU A 320 33.41 -0.18 9.10
CA LEU A 320 32.79 -0.13 7.78
C LEU A 320 33.23 1.13 7.00
N GLY A 321 33.47 0.94 5.69
CA GLY A 321 33.91 2.02 4.81
C GLY A 321 32.79 2.98 4.40
N TYR A 322 33.18 4.16 3.86
CA TYR A 322 32.28 5.25 3.50
C TYR A 322 31.19 4.86 2.49
N THR A 323 31.49 3.95 1.55
CA THR A 323 30.48 3.47 0.58
C THR A 323 29.32 2.78 1.30
N ARG A 324 29.61 1.85 2.22
CA ARG A 324 28.57 1.14 2.97
C ARG A 324 27.82 2.08 3.90
N TYR A 325 28.51 3.02 4.54
CA TYR A 325 27.89 4.09 5.32
C TYR A 325 26.87 4.89 4.51
N SER A 326 27.24 5.31 3.30
CA SER A 326 26.35 6.10 2.41
C SER A 326 25.13 5.28 1.95
N GLU A 327 25.30 3.98 1.69
CA GLU A 327 24.19 3.08 1.37
C GLU A 327 23.19 2.97 2.54
N ILE A 328 23.71 2.84 3.77
CA ILE A 328 22.86 2.75 4.96
C ILE A 328 22.11 4.06 5.19
N ILE A 329 22.76 5.23 5.06
CA ILE A 329 22.07 6.52 5.15
C ILE A 329 20.88 6.58 4.17
N ASN A 330 21.12 6.27 2.90
CA ASN A 330 20.06 6.33 1.91
C ASN A 330 18.90 5.37 2.24
N LYS A 331 19.21 4.19 2.78
CA LYS A 331 18.19 3.24 3.23
C LYS A 331 17.41 3.77 4.44
N LEU A 332 18.07 4.34 5.43
CA LEU A 332 17.42 4.89 6.63
C LEU A 332 16.55 6.10 6.31
N ASP A 333 16.98 6.95 5.37
CA ASP A 333 16.23 8.07 4.82
C ASP A 333 14.96 7.57 4.08
N GLN A 334 15.09 6.57 3.20
CA GLN A 334 13.95 5.93 2.53
C GLN A 334 12.97 5.24 3.49
N LEU A 335 13.44 4.80 4.65
CA LEU A 335 12.62 4.21 5.70
C LEU A 335 11.99 5.27 6.62
N ASP A 336 12.16 6.57 6.37
CA ASP A 336 11.75 7.68 7.22
C ASP A 336 12.17 7.45 8.71
N VAL A 337 13.38 6.99 8.91
CA VAL A 337 14.01 6.87 10.25
C VAL A 337 14.85 8.09 10.52
N ILE A 338 15.46 8.63 9.46
CA ILE A 338 16.26 9.85 9.47
C ILE A 338 15.90 10.76 8.32
N ASP A 339 16.13 12.06 8.47
CA ASP A 339 16.20 13.03 7.37
C ASP A 339 17.67 13.31 7.05
N ALA A 340 18.08 13.05 5.80
CA ALA A 340 19.42 13.28 5.29
C ALA A 340 19.47 14.47 4.31
N SER A 341 19.03 15.64 4.77
CA SER A 341 18.93 16.84 3.94
C SER A 341 20.29 17.48 3.61
N TYR A 342 20.38 18.12 2.43
CA TYR A 342 21.59 18.84 2.02
C TYR A 342 21.55 20.28 2.50
N THR A 343 22.48 20.66 3.38
CA THR A 343 22.71 22.04 3.80
C THR A 343 23.83 22.70 3.02
N ASN A 344 23.59 23.94 2.59
CA ASN A 344 24.62 24.76 1.93
C ASN A 344 25.60 25.31 2.99
N VAL A 345 26.84 24.90 2.97
CA VAL A 345 27.88 25.45 3.83
C VAL A 345 28.61 26.56 3.08
N GLU A 346 28.58 27.79 3.60
CA GLU A 346 29.34 28.89 3.04
C GLU A 346 30.83 28.54 2.88
N GLY A 347 31.32 28.47 1.64
CA GLY A 347 32.72 28.30 1.30
C GLY A 347 33.27 26.89 1.12
N ARG A 348 32.48 25.79 1.29
CA ARG A 348 32.97 24.38 1.22
C ARG A 348 32.07 23.37 0.56
N GLY A 349 31.16 23.72 -0.31
CA GLY A 349 30.32 22.73 -1.00
C GLY A 349 29.10 22.29 -0.18
N ARG A 350 28.34 21.31 -0.73
CA ARG A 350 27.15 20.74 -0.07
C ARG A 350 27.59 19.68 0.97
N SER A 351 27.08 19.78 2.19
CA SER A 351 27.18 18.74 3.21
C SER A 351 25.81 18.20 3.55
N ARG A 352 25.69 16.91 3.83
CA ARG A 352 24.47 16.33 4.41
C ARG A 352 24.50 16.55 5.92
N GLU A 353 23.38 16.96 6.49
CA GLU A 353 23.09 16.94 7.91
C GLU A 353 22.14 15.77 8.16
N LEU A 354 22.37 14.99 9.19
CA LEU A 354 21.56 13.84 9.53
C LEU A 354 20.79 14.14 10.81
N THR A 355 19.46 14.10 10.71
CA THR A 355 18.56 14.27 11.85
C THR A 355 17.65 13.06 11.98
N LEU A 356 17.27 12.70 13.21
CA LEU A 356 16.24 11.71 13.43
C LEU A 356 14.84 12.28 13.15
N ASP A 357 13.98 11.49 12.50
CA ASP A 357 12.56 11.82 12.37
C ASP A 357 11.76 11.58 13.66
N TYR A 358 12.42 11.05 14.69
CA TYR A 358 11.88 10.64 15.97
C TYR A 358 12.70 11.18 17.13
N ASP A 359 12.10 11.22 18.31
CA ASP A 359 12.82 11.55 19.54
C ASP A 359 13.96 10.53 19.79
N ALA A 360 15.17 11.05 20.06
CA ALA A 360 16.37 10.22 20.18
C ALA A 360 16.28 9.20 21.33
N GLU A 361 15.69 9.59 22.48
CA GLU A 361 15.50 8.68 23.62
C GLU A 361 14.51 7.57 23.26
N ALA A 362 13.43 7.91 22.57
CA ALA A 362 12.44 6.95 22.12
C ALA A 362 12.98 5.96 21.06
N VAL A 363 13.93 6.39 20.22
CA VAL A 363 14.64 5.52 19.27
C VAL A 363 15.55 4.54 20.01
N LEU A 364 16.38 5.05 20.92
CA LEU A 364 17.34 4.24 21.69
C LEU A 364 16.67 3.19 22.58
N GLU A 365 15.49 3.49 23.15
CA GLU A 365 14.72 2.52 23.94
C GLU A 365 14.16 1.35 23.10
N ARG A 366 14.07 1.50 21.76
CA ARG A 366 13.44 0.53 20.86
C ARG A 366 14.39 -0.20 19.94
N LEU A 367 15.66 0.22 19.90
CA LEU A 367 16.75 -0.47 19.19
C LEU A 367 17.16 -1.77 19.89
#